data_a3231804fc05273e2bedd6e3cc9162b2
#
_entry.id   a3231804fc05273e2bedd6e3cc9162b2
#
_cell.length_a   1.000
_cell.length_b   1.000
_cell.length_c   1.000
_cell.angle_alpha   90.00
_cell.angle_beta   90.00
_cell.angle_gamma   90.00
#
_symmetry.space_group_name_H-M   'P 1'
#
loop_
_entity.id
_entity.type
_entity.pdbx_description
1 polymer ?
#
loop_
_entity_poly.entity_id
_entity_poly.type
_entity_poly.pdbx_seq_one_letter_code
_entity_poly.pdbx_strand_id
1 'polypeptide(L)'
;MQALFNIINIPFAYVLQFISNIFGGNFAAAVFVFTLLINLAFIPLTIKSQKSSVQQLRIKPKLDALKEKYGDDKQKYSAAMQELYQKEGVSMSGGCLPMIFRLVIMMSIYWLIMQPLTYLMHVDSEVITEATEALKAAGVNVVSGRSELQILGAVNSGKINFPEIAEAARAINFNFFGIDLTATPKFNIDIFSHFNRTWVMPLIAFGAQMLSSLLSSMMQK
;
A
#
# COMPACT_ATOMS: atom_id res chain seq x y z
N MET A 1 -5.28 -13.97 11.29
CA MET A 1 -4.96 -13.15 10.11
C MET A 1 -3.54 -12.58 10.16
N GLN A 2 -3.05 -12.09 11.29
CA GLN A 2 -1.67 -11.58 11.43
C GLN A 2 -0.59 -12.58 11.01
N ALA A 3 -0.71 -13.86 11.34
CA ALA A 3 0.28 -14.89 10.97
C ALA A 3 0.45 -15.03 9.45
N LEU A 4 -0.61 -14.90 8.66
CA LEU A 4 -0.54 -14.97 7.21
C LEU A 4 0.18 -13.76 6.60
N PHE A 5 -0.06 -12.57 7.16
CA PHE A 5 0.63 -11.34 6.73
C PHE A 5 2.10 -11.35 7.15
N ASN A 6 2.45 -11.93 8.29
CA ASN A 6 3.84 -12.02 8.73
C ASN A 6 4.71 -12.83 7.76
N ILE A 7 4.17 -13.87 7.11
CA ILE A 7 4.89 -14.66 6.10
C ILE A 7 5.36 -13.78 4.92
N ILE A 8 4.60 -12.75 4.59
CA ILE A 8 4.94 -11.82 3.49
C ILE A 8 5.69 -10.61 4.02
N ASN A 9 5.29 -10.06 5.16
CA ASN A 9 5.86 -8.84 5.73
C ASN A 9 7.31 -9.04 6.18
N ILE A 10 7.64 -10.18 6.78
CA ILE A 10 9.00 -10.46 7.26
C ILE A 10 10.03 -10.43 6.12
N PRO A 11 9.89 -11.21 5.03
CA PRO A 11 10.86 -11.13 3.92
C PRO A 11 10.87 -9.74 3.26
N PHE A 12 9.73 -9.06 3.17
CA PHE A 12 9.67 -7.71 2.64
C PHE A 12 10.41 -6.70 3.52
N ALA A 13 10.29 -6.82 4.84
CA ALA A 13 11.02 -6.00 5.80
C ALA A 13 12.53 -6.17 5.65
N TYR A 14 13.02 -7.41 5.56
CA TYR A 14 14.45 -7.69 5.35
C TYR A 14 14.97 -7.10 4.04
N VAL A 15 14.23 -7.24 2.93
CA VAL A 15 14.63 -6.66 1.64
C VAL A 15 14.63 -5.14 1.72
N LEU A 16 13.61 -4.54 2.33
CA LEU A 16 13.52 -3.09 2.49
C LEU A 16 14.65 -2.55 3.37
N GLN A 17 14.98 -3.23 4.48
CA GLN A 17 16.07 -2.87 5.36
C GLN A 17 17.42 -3.00 4.65
N PHE A 18 17.64 -4.08 3.89
CA PHE A 18 18.85 -4.26 3.09
C PHE A 18 19.04 -3.11 2.08
N ILE A 19 17.97 -2.74 1.37
CA ILE A 19 18.02 -1.59 0.44
C ILE A 19 18.26 -0.29 1.20
N SER A 20 17.59 -0.08 2.35
CA SER A 20 17.79 1.11 3.19
C SER A 20 19.25 1.28 3.62
N ASN A 21 19.89 0.19 4.02
CA ASN A 21 21.30 0.19 4.40
C ASN A 21 22.22 0.61 3.23
N ILE A 22 21.93 0.15 2.01
CA ILE A 22 22.68 0.55 0.81
C ILE A 22 22.56 2.07 0.56
N PHE A 23 21.39 2.66 0.86
CA PHE A 23 21.12 4.09 0.68
C PHE A 23 21.38 4.92 1.94
N GLY A 24 22.24 4.43 2.86
CA GLY A 24 22.63 5.17 4.07
C GLY A 24 21.48 5.47 5.03
N GLY A 25 20.52 4.55 5.15
CA GLY A 25 19.35 4.68 6.02
C GLY A 25 18.21 5.50 5.42
N ASN A 26 18.29 5.94 4.17
CA ASN A 26 17.22 6.71 3.53
C ASN A 26 16.02 5.82 3.19
N PHE A 27 15.00 5.87 4.05
CA PHE A 27 13.82 5.04 3.95
C PHE A 27 13.00 5.31 2.67
N ALA A 28 12.87 6.56 2.27
CA ALA A 28 12.11 6.91 1.07
C ALA A 28 12.78 6.36 -0.21
N ALA A 29 14.10 6.45 -0.31
CA ALA A 29 14.85 5.86 -1.40
C ALA A 29 14.70 4.32 -1.40
N ALA A 30 14.74 3.71 -0.22
CA ALA A 30 14.54 2.27 -0.08
C ALA A 30 13.15 1.84 -0.55
N VAL A 31 12.09 2.53 -0.14
CA VAL A 31 10.71 2.26 -0.56
C VAL A 31 10.56 2.44 -2.08
N PHE A 32 11.16 3.47 -2.64
CA PHE A 32 11.12 3.71 -4.10
C PHE A 32 11.75 2.56 -4.88
N VAL A 33 12.98 2.18 -4.52
CA VAL A 33 13.71 1.09 -5.19
C VAL A 33 13.00 -0.24 -4.98
N PHE A 34 12.55 -0.52 -3.76
CA PHE A 34 11.78 -1.72 -3.43
C PHE A 34 10.50 -1.82 -4.28
N THR A 35 9.75 -0.73 -4.40
CA THR A 35 8.53 -0.68 -5.22
C THR A 35 8.86 -0.94 -6.69
N LEU A 36 9.96 -0.41 -7.19
CA LEU A 36 10.42 -0.61 -8.55
C LEU A 36 10.79 -2.08 -8.81
N LEU A 37 11.54 -2.70 -7.91
CA LEU A 37 11.92 -4.12 -7.98
C LEU A 37 10.69 -5.04 -7.96
N ILE A 38 9.75 -4.77 -7.07
CA ILE A 38 8.49 -5.53 -7.01
C ILE A 38 7.71 -5.40 -8.32
N ASN A 39 7.54 -4.18 -8.83
CA ASN A 39 6.83 -3.99 -10.11
C ASN A 39 7.53 -4.72 -11.26
N LEU A 40 8.86 -4.70 -11.33
CA LEU A 40 9.63 -5.46 -12.33
C LEU A 40 9.40 -6.98 -12.19
N ALA A 41 9.45 -7.51 -10.97
CA ALA A 41 9.21 -8.93 -10.73
C ALA A 41 7.78 -9.36 -11.13
N PHE A 42 6.82 -8.44 -11.03
CA PHE A 42 5.42 -8.71 -11.39
C PHE A 42 5.05 -8.43 -12.85
N ILE A 43 5.97 -7.93 -13.68
CA ILE A 43 5.72 -7.72 -15.12
C ILE A 43 5.13 -8.96 -15.79
N PRO A 44 5.69 -10.18 -15.68
CA PRO A 44 5.16 -11.36 -16.37
C PRO A 44 3.74 -11.72 -15.91
N LEU A 45 3.44 -11.54 -14.62
CA LEU A 45 2.11 -11.75 -14.09
C LEU A 45 1.12 -10.70 -14.62
N THR A 46 1.55 -9.44 -14.69
CA THR A 46 0.75 -8.33 -15.21
C THR A 46 0.41 -8.53 -16.70
N ILE A 47 1.36 -8.99 -17.51
CA ILE A 47 1.13 -9.30 -18.92
C ILE A 47 0.07 -10.41 -19.09
N LYS A 48 0.18 -11.49 -18.30
CA LYS A 48 -0.83 -12.57 -18.33
C LYS A 48 -2.23 -12.06 -17.96
N SER A 49 -2.29 -11.21 -16.96
CA SER A 49 -3.51 -10.57 -16.51
C SER A 49 -4.14 -9.67 -17.57
N GLN A 50 -3.33 -8.82 -18.21
CA GLN A 50 -3.82 -7.94 -19.27
C GLN A 50 -4.40 -8.75 -20.43
N LYS A 51 -3.76 -9.86 -20.82
CA LYS A 51 -4.33 -10.77 -21.84
C LYS A 51 -5.70 -11.31 -21.44
N SER A 52 -5.85 -11.74 -20.19
CA SER A 52 -7.14 -12.19 -19.66
C SER A 52 -8.19 -11.09 -19.65
N SER A 53 -7.82 -9.86 -19.28
CA SER A 53 -8.73 -8.70 -19.29
C SER A 53 -9.19 -8.35 -20.71
N VAL A 54 -8.29 -8.40 -21.70
CA VAL A 54 -8.64 -8.18 -23.12
C VAL A 54 -9.60 -9.27 -23.62
N GLN A 55 -9.39 -10.53 -23.24
CA GLN A 55 -10.31 -11.61 -23.59
C GLN A 55 -11.70 -11.38 -22.96
N GLN A 56 -11.77 -10.95 -21.70
CA GLN A 56 -13.04 -10.60 -21.06
C GLN A 56 -13.76 -9.44 -21.77
N LEU A 57 -13.02 -8.42 -22.21
CA LEU A 57 -13.59 -7.32 -22.99
C LEU A 57 -14.19 -7.80 -24.33
N ARG A 58 -13.56 -8.77 -25.00
CA ARG A 58 -14.07 -9.34 -26.26
C ARG A 58 -15.39 -10.09 -26.09
N ILE A 59 -15.59 -10.76 -24.95
CA ILE A 59 -16.84 -11.49 -24.69
C ILE A 59 -17.92 -10.61 -24.06
N LYS A 60 -17.60 -9.37 -23.66
CA LYS A 60 -18.54 -8.43 -23.04
C LYS A 60 -19.84 -8.25 -23.83
N PRO A 61 -19.84 -7.99 -25.15
CA PRO A 61 -21.08 -7.87 -25.91
C PRO A 61 -21.95 -9.14 -25.86
N LYS A 62 -21.32 -10.33 -25.81
CA LYS A 62 -22.05 -11.60 -25.66
C LYS A 62 -22.67 -11.74 -24.25
N LEU A 63 -21.96 -11.26 -23.22
CA LEU A 63 -22.47 -11.21 -21.85
C LEU A 63 -23.64 -10.24 -21.72
N ASP A 64 -23.57 -9.08 -22.38
CA ASP A 64 -24.65 -8.10 -22.38
C ASP A 64 -25.91 -8.67 -23.05
N ALA A 65 -25.76 -9.39 -24.16
CA ALA A 65 -26.88 -10.10 -24.81
C ALA A 65 -27.48 -11.21 -23.92
N LEU A 66 -26.65 -11.95 -23.18
CA LEU A 66 -27.13 -12.94 -22.20
C LEU A 66 -27.90 -12.29 -21.05
N LYS A 67 -27.41 -11.12 -20.59
CA LYS A 67 -28.08 -10.34 -19.55
C LYS A 67 -29.42 -9.82 -20.00
N GLU A 68 -29.54 -9.36 -21.23
CA GLU A 68 -30.81 -8.94 -21.82
C GLU A 68 -31.80 -10.11 -21.96
N LYS A 69 -31.28 -11.30 -22.34
CA LYS A 69 -32.12 -12.50 -22.52
C LYS A 69 -32.59 -13.16 -21.22
N TYR A 70 -31.74 -13.18 -20.19
CA TYR A 70 -32.00 -13.94 -18.95
C TYR A 70 -31.90 -13.10 -17.68
N GLY A 71 -31.87 -11.75 -17.79
CA GLY A 71 -31.59 -10.83 -16.69
C GLY A 71 -32.51 -10.98 -15.46
N ASP A 72 -33.73 -11.41 -15.66
CA ASP A 72 -34.72 -11.64 -14.60
C ASP A 72 -34.51 -13.00 -13.90
N ASP A 73 -33.92 -13.99 -14.59
CA ASP A 73 -33.62 -15.32 -14.07
C ASP A 73 -32.13 -15.45 -13.77
N LYS A 74 -31.75 -15.12 -12.52
CA LYS A 74 -30.35 -15.15 -12.07
C LYS A 74 -29.67 -16.52 -12.21
N GLN A 75 -30.46 -17.62 -12.06
CA GLN A 75 -29.90 -18.97 -12.16
C GLN A 75 -29.56 -19.31 -13.63
N LYS A 76 -30.49 -19.04 -14.56
CA LYS A 76 -30.24 -19.27 -15.99
C LYS A 76 -29.13 -18.35 -16.53
N TYR A 77 -29.11 -17.08 -16.11
CA TYR A 77 -28.03 -16.16 -16.46
C TYR A 77 -26.68 -16.67 -15.99
N SER A 78 -26.55 -17.11 -14.72
CA SER A 78 -25.31 -17.63 -14.18
C SER A 78 -24.83 -18.90 -14.91
N ALA A 79 -25.73 -19.81 -15.24
CA ALA A 79 -25.41 -21.03 -15.98
C ALA A 79 -24.96 -20.71 -17.42
N ALA A 80 -25.68 -19.85 -18.13
CA ALA A 80 -25.35 -19.42 -19.49
C ALA A 80 -24.03 -18.64 -19.54
N MET A 81 -23.76 -17.83 -18.51
CA MET A 81 -22.50 -17.11 -18.35
C MET A 81 -21.33 -18.09 -18.18
N GLN A 82 -21.45 -19.11 -17.32
CA GLN A 82 -20.41 -20.12 -17.13
C GLN A 82 -20.14 -20.90 -18.44
N GLU A 83 -21.20 -21.27 -19.16
CA GLU A 83 -21.08 -21.96 -20.45
C GLU A 83 -20.37 -21.09 -21.50
N LEU A 84 -20.69 -19.78 -21.55
CA LEU A 84 -20.01 -18.84 -22.44
C LEU A 84 -18.51 -18.74 -22.11
N TYR A 85 -18.15 -18.60 -20.83
CA TYR A 85 -16.74 -18.54 -20.41
C TYR A 85 -15.98 -19.83 -20.78
N GLN A 86 -16.61 -20.99 -20.62
CA GLN A 86 -16.01 -22.28 -21.03
C GLN A 86 -15.84 -22.38 -22.54
N LYS A 87 -16.85 -22.02 -23.32
CA LYS A 87 -16.81 -22.03 -24.79
C LYS A 87 -15.73 -21.09 -25.36
N GLU A 88 -15.58 -19.93 -24.78
CA GLU A 88 -14.61 -18.93 -25.25
C GLU A 88 -13.20 -19.18 -24.64
N GLY A 89 -13.03 -20.18 -23.79
CA GLY A 89 -11.75 -20.49 -23.13
C GLY A 89 -11.24 -19.38 -22.23
N VAL A 90 -12.13 -18.53 -21.69
CA VAL A 90 -11.81 -17.39 -20.88
C VAL A 90 -11.98 -17.74 -19.41
N SER A 91 -10.94 -17.51 -18.60
CA SER A 91 -11.02 -17.74 -17.15
C SER A 91 -11.83 -16.64 -16.47
N MET A 92 -12.84 -17.00 -15.70
CA MET A 92 -13.61 -16.06 -14.88
C MET A 92 -12.76 -15.36 -13.81
N SER A 93 -11.79 -16.07 -13.25
CA SER A 93 -10.89 -15.56 -12.20
C SER A 93 -9.63 -14.88 -12.74
N GLY A 94 -9.32 -15.03 -14.02
CA GLY A 94 -8.10 -14.49 -14.62
C GLY A 94 -7.99 -12.97 -14.59
N GLY A 95 -9.13 -12.26 -14.56
CA GLY A 95 -9.17 -10.80 -14.48
C GLY A 95 -9.06 -10.24 -13.06
N CYS A 96 -9.51 -10.97 -12.03
CA CYS A 96 -9.50 -10.48 -10.65
C CYS A 96 -8.23 -10.89 -9.86
N LEU A 97 -7.55 -11.96 -10.27
CA LEU A 97 -6.37 -12.48 -9.58
C LEU A 97 -5.25 -11.43 -9.40
N PRO A 98 -4.89 -10.63 -10.41
CA PRO A 98 -3.87 -9.59 -10.23
C PRO A 98 -4.30 -8.46 -9.32
N MET A 99 -5.59 -8.15 -9.27
CA MET A 99 -6.12 -7.15 -8.35
C MET A 99 -5.96 -7.60 -6.90
N ILE A 100 -6.24 -8.87 -6.61
CA ILE A 100 -6.04 -9.47 -5.28
C ILE A 100 -4.56 -9.44 -4.91
N PHE A 101 -3.66 -9.84 -5.81
CA PHE A 101 -2.21 -9.79 -5.58
C PHE A 101 -1.72 -8.38 -5.27
N ARG A 102 -2.15 -7.40 -6.07
CA ARG A 102 -1.81 -5.99 -5.86
C ARG A 102 -2.32 -5.47 -4.51
N LEU A 103 -3.52 -5.89 -4.11
CA LEU A 103 -4.11 -5.54 -2.82
C LEU A 103 -3.29 -6.12 -1.66
N VAL A 104 -2.87 -7.39 -1.75
CA VAL A 104 -2.03 -8.04 -0.72
C VAL A 104 -0.69 -7.32 -0.57
N ILE A 105 -0.02 -6.99 -1.68
CA ILE A 105 1.25 -6.24 -1.65
C ILE A 105 1.04 -4.85 -1.04
N MET A 106 0.00 -4.15 -1.45
CA MET A 106 -0.33 -2.83 -0.91
C MET A 106 -0.59 -2.88 0.60
N MET A 107 -1.32 -3.90 1.07
CA MET A 107 -1.56 -4.11 2.49
C MET A 107 -0.27 -4.44 3.24
N SER A 108 0.63 -5.25 2.67
CA SER A 108 1.92 -5.55 3.28
C SER A 108 2.79 -4.30 3.41
N ILE A 109 2.92 -3.50 2.36
CA ILE A 109 3.66 -2.23 2.41
C ILE A 109 3.02 -1.27 3.42
N TYR A 110 1.69 -1.20 3.46
CA TYR A 110 0.96 -0.39 4.44
C TYR A 110 1.34 -0.78 5.88
N TRP A 111 1.34 -2.08 6.21
CA TRP A 111 1.72 -2.54 7.54
C TRP A 111 3.18 -2.25 7.89
N LEU A 112 4.11 -2.43 6.93
CA LEU A 112 5.52 -2.09 7.12
C LEU A 112 5.73 -0.61 7.44
N ILE A 113 4.97 0.28 6.79
CA ILE A 113 5.04 1.73 7.04
C ILE A 113 4.36 2.09 8.37
N MET A 114 3.25 1.45 8.70
CA MET A 114 2.48 1.77 9.92
C MET A 114 3.08 1.16 11.19
N GLN A 115 3.84 0.08 11.06
CA GLN A 115 4.48 -0.63 12.18
C GLN A 115 6.01 -0.74 11.97
N PRO A 116 6.72 0.39 11.86
CA PRO A 116 8.15 0.40 11.60
C PRO A 116 8.96 -0.12 12.77
N LEU A 117 8.51 0.07 14.03
CA LEU A 117 9.20 -0.44 15.22
C LEU A 117 9.24 -1.97 15.20
N THR A 118 8.10 -2.60 14.87
CA THR A 118 7.99 -4.07 14.83
C THR A 118 8.76 -4.66 13.64
N TYR A 119 8.54 -4.17 12.42
CA TYR A 119 9.02 -4.84 11.21
C TYR A 119 10.39 -4.36 10.72
N LEU A 120 10.73 -3.08 10.90
CA LEU A 120 11.95 -2.50 10.37
C LEU A 120 13.04 -2.33 11.45
N MET A 121 12.63 -2.00 12.66
CA MET A 121 13.56 -1.73 13.77
C MET A 121 13.70 -2.91 14.72
N HIS A 122 12.83 -3.92 14.59
CA HIS A 122 12.82 -5.12 15.43
C HIS A 122 12.82 -4.83 16.94
N VAL A 123 12.12 -3.76 17.34
CA VAL A 123 11.95 -3.40 18.75
C VAL A 123 11.04 -4.42 19.45
N ASP A 124 11.39 -4.79 20.67
CA ASP A 124 10.60 -5.75 21.42
C ASP A 124 9.17 -5.27 21.67
N SER A 125 8.22 -6.19 21.57
CA SER A 125 6.79 -5.89 21.75
C SER A 125 6.46 -5.35 23.16
N GLU A 126 7.24 -5.72 24.17
CA GLU A 126 7.12 -5.19 25.53
C GLU A 126 7.44 -3.70 25.56
N VAL A 127 8.56 -3.29 24.95
CA VAL A 127 8.99 -1.89 24.85
C VAL A 127 7.96 -1.05 24.06
N ILE A 128 7.41 -1.60 22.99
CA ILE A 128 6.36 -0.92 22.21
C ILE A 128 5.09 -0.73 23.06
N THR A 129 4.75 -1.72 23.88
CA THR A 129 3.58 -1.65 24.76
C THR A 129 3.79 -0.60 25.85
N GLU A 130 4.94 -0.60 26.52
CA GLU A 130 5.30 0.40 27.53
C GLU A 130 5.31 1.82 26.94
N ALA A 131 5.90 2.00 25.76
CA ALA A 131 5.91 3.27 25.05
C ALA A 131 4.50 3.73 24.66
N THR A 132 3.60 2.80 24.32
CA THR A 132 2.20 3.09 24.04
C THR A 132 1.46 3.59 25.29
N GLU A 133 1.73 2.98 26.45
CA GLU A 133 1.14 3.42 27.72
C GLU A 133 1.70 4.78 28.16
N ALA A 134 3.01 4.98 28.04
CA ALA A 134 3.62 6.27 28.29
C ALA A 134 3.05 7.38 27.39
N LEU A 135 2.76 7.06 26.13
CA LEU A 135 2.13 7.99 25.18
C LEU A 135 0.72 8.37 25.61
N LYS A 136 -0.08 7.41 26.10
CA LYS A 136 -1.41 7.66 26.68
C LYS A 136 -1.31 8.51 27.95
N ALA A 137 -0.36 8.21 28.84
CA ALA A 137 -0.12 8.98 30.06
C ALA A 137 0.29 10.43 29.76
N ALA A 138 1.00 10.66 28.65
CA ALA A 138 1.33 12.00 28.14
C ALA A 138 0.14 12.74 27.48
N GLY A 139 -1.08 12.19 27.56
CA GLY A 139 -2.31 12.82 27.04
C GLY A 139 -2.47 12.73 25.52
N VAL A 140 -1.71 11.88 24.86
CA VAL A 140 -1.84 11.69 23.41
C VAL A 140 -2.92 10.63 23.12
N ASN A 141 -3.87 10.99 22.25
CA ASN A 141 -4.86 10.02 21.80
C ASN A 141 -4.20 9.01 20.85
N VAL A 142 -4.04 7.77 21.31
CA VAL A 142 -3.41 6.71 20.53
C VAL A 142 -4.41 6.12 19.55
N VAL A 143 -4.12 6.29 18.26
CA VAL A 143 -4.93 5.75 17.17
C VAL A 143 -4.49 4.32 16.87
N SER A 144 -5.43 3.37 16.96
CA SER A 144 -5.17 1.98 16.61
C SER A 144 -4.64 1.84 15.17
N GLY A 145 -3.57 1.08 15.00
CA GLY A 145 -2.88 0.89 13.71
C GLY A 145 -1.87 1.98 13.35
N ARG A 146 -1.75 3.07 14.15
CA ARG A 146 -0.76 4.14 13.96
C ARG A 146 0.08 4.39 15.21
N SER A 147 -0.06 3.55 16.23
CA SER A 147 0.61 3.72 17.52
C SER A 147 2.12 3.84 17.39
N GLU A 148 2.75 3.01 16.58
CA GLU A 148 4.21 3.02 16.42
C GLU A 148 4.73 4.31 15.76
N LEU A 149 4.04 4.85 14.75
CA LEU A 149 4.39 6.15 14.18
C LEU A 149 4.20 7.29 15.17
N GLN A 150 3.17 7.21 16.04
CA GLN A 150 2.94 8.20 17.08
C GLN A 150 4.02 8.11 18.17
N ILE A 151 4.46 6.90 18.53
CA ILE A 151 5.58 6.67 19.43
C ILE A 151 6.87 7.29 18.87
N LEU A 152 7.19 7.01 17.60
CA LEU A 152 8.36 7.59 16.93
C LEU A 152 8.32 9.13 16.94
N GLY A 153 7.18 9.71 16.59
CA GLY A 153 7.00 11.16 16.63
C GLY A 153 7.14 11.74 18.03
N ALA A 154 6.65 11.04 19.05
CA ALA A 154 6.74 11.46 20.46
C ALA A 154 8.17 11.32 21.02
N VAL A 155 8.88 10.27 20.68
CA VAL A 155 10.30 10.07 21.05
C VAL A 155 11.16 11.13 20.37
N ASN A 156 10.98 11.37 19.08
CA ASN A 156 11.74 12.37 18.32
C ASN A 156 11.47 13.81 18.81
N SER A 157 10.26 14.09 19.30
CA SER A 157 9.91 15.39 19.88
C SER A 157 10.27 15.52 21.37
N GLY A 158 10.82 14.49 22.00
CA GLY A 158 11.18 14.48 23.43
C GLY A 158 9.98 14.43 24.39
N LYS A 159 8.78 14.10 23.91
CA LYS A 159 7.58 13.98 24.76
C LYS A 159 7.61 12.73 25.64
N ILE A 160 8.19 11.66 25.16
CA ILE A 160 8.44 10.41 25.90
C ILE A 160 9.90 10.03 25.73
N ASN A 161 10.49 9.39 26.74
CA ASN A 161 11.89 9.02 26.73
C ASN A 161 12.04 7.51 26.67
N PHE A 162 12.37 6.99 25.49
CA PHE A 162 12.68 5.59 25.22
C PHE A 162 14.00 5.52 24.44
N PRO A 163 15.15 5.37 25.13
CA PRO A 163 16.47 5.38 24.49
C PRO A 163 16.62 4.31 23.40
N GLU A 164 16.08 3.12 23.64
CA GLU A 164 16.12 2.00 22.71
C GLU A 164 15.40 2.33 21.40
N ILE A 165 14.20 2.92 21.47
CA ILE A 165 13.45 3.38 20.29
C ILE A 165 14.18 4.54 19.62
N ALA A 166 14.76 5.45 20.38
CA ALA A 166 15.50 6.59 19.84
C ALA A 166 16.77 6.14 19.09
N GLU A 167 17.46 5.12 19.56
CA GLU A 167 18.62 4.52 18.90
C GLU A 167 18.20 3.82 17.59
N ALA A 168 17.18 2.97 17.67
CA ALA A 168 16.63 2.29 16.50
C ALA A 168 16.12 3.28 15.43
N ALA A 169 15.49 4.38 15.85
CA ALA A 169 15.00 5.43 14.97
C ALA A 169 16.13 6.19 14.24
N ARG A 170 17.33 6.28 14.81
CA ARG A 170 18.49 6.92 14.17
C ARG A 170 19.00 6.12 12.96
N ALA A 171 18.79 4.81 12.96
CA ALA A 171 19.20 3.94 11.87
C ALA A 171 18.38 4.15 10.59
N ILE A 172 17.18 4.74 10.70
CA ILE A 172 16.24 4.93 9.58
C ILE A 172 15.87 6.40 9.46
N ASN A 173 16.22 7.01 8.35
CA ASN A 173 15.89 8.42 8.08
C ASN A 173 14.55 8.51 7.35
N PHE A 174 13.51 8.97 8.05
CA PHE A 174 12.17 9.21 7.51
C PHE A 174 12.03 10.58 6.84
N ASN A 175 13.10 11.36 6.75
CA ASN A 175 13.06 12.68 6.13
C ASN A 175 13.35 12.56 4.63
N PHE A 176 12.40 13.00 3.81
CA PHE A 176 12.52 12.99 2.35
C PHE A 176 12.36 14.40 1.80
N PHE A 177 13.42 14.97 1.24
CA PHE A 177 13.46 16.35 0.75
C PHE A 177 12.93 17.40 1.75
N GLY A 178 13.22 17.20 3.05
CA GLY A 178 12.76 18.08 4.11
C GLY A 178 11.28 17.88 4.51
N ILE A 179 10.66 16.78 4.07
CA ILE A 179 9.34 16.34 4.46
C ILE A 179 9.51 15.18 5.43
N ASP A 180 8.99 15.34 6.65
CA ASP A 180 8.91 14.24 7.62
C ASP A 180 7.76 13.30 7.23
N LEU A 181 8.12 12.07 6.82
CA LEU A 181 7.15 11.06 6.40
C LEU A 181 6.33 10.49 7.56
N THR A 182 6.74 10.74 8.81
CA THR A 182 5.96 10.35 10.00
C THR A 182 4.88 11.37 10.34
N ALA A 183 4.99 12.59 9.81
CA ALA A 183 4.05 13.66 10.07
C ALA A 183 2.74 13.48 9.28
N THR A 184 1.62 13.68 9.96
CA THR A 184 0.30 13.66 9.32
C THR A 184 -0.05 15.06 8.82
N PRO A 185 -0.47 15.20 7.54
CA PRO A 185 -0.94 16.50 7.05
C PRO A 185 -2.16 16.93 7.83
N LYS A 186 -2.06 18.09 8.50
CA LYS A 186 -3.21 18.70 9.18
C LYS A 186 -4.05 19.43 8.15
N PHE A 187 -5.35 19.14 8.12
CA PHE A 187 -6.29 19.84 7.27
C PHE A 187 -6.54 21.24 7.89
N ASN A 188 -5.92 22.25 7.35
CA ASN A 188 -6.22 23.64 7.66
C ASN A 188 -6.95 24.23 6.46
N ILE A 189 -8.09 24.89 6.70
CA ILE A 189 -8.90 25.56 5.67
C ILE A 189 -8.10 26.70 5.00
N ASP A 190 -7.09 27.20 5.66
CA ASP A 190 -6.14 28.22 5.17
C ASP A 190 -4.98 27.59 4.37
N ILE A 191 -5.32 26.92 3.27
CA ILE A 191 -4.35 26.25 2.38
C ILE A 191 -3.33 27.24 1.79
N PHE A 192 -3.70 28.52 1.64
CA PHE A 192 -2.87 29.52 0.99
C PHE A 192 -1.91 30.26 1.93
N SER A 193 -2.20 30.35 3.23
CA SER A 193 -1.35 31.08 4.18
C SER A 193 -0.31 30.20 4.88
N HIS A 194 -0.58 28.89 5.01
CA HIS A 194 0.33 27.92 5.65
C HIS A 194 0.41 26.64 4.83
N PHE A 195 1.01 26.73 3.62
CA PHE A 195 1.30 25.56 2.78
C PHE A 195 2.29 24.63 3.50
N ASN A 196 1.75 23.63 4.19
CA ASN A 196 2.56 22.62 4.85
C ASN A 196 3.16 21.71 3.77
N ARG A 197 4.48 21.53 3.78
CA ARG A 197 5.22 20.65 2.83
C ARG A 197 4.65 19.23 2.75
N THR A 198 3.96 18.75 3.78
CA THR A 198 3.30 17.45 3.78
C THR A 198 2.19 17.30 2.72
N TRP A 199 1.61 18.42 2.25
CA TRP A 199 0.61 18.43 1.16
C TRP A 199 1.21 18.15 -0.23
N VAL A 200 2.53 18.29 -0.37
CA VAL A 200 3.22 18.02 -1.65
C VAL A 200 3.03 16.56 -2.06
N MET A 201 3.07 15.62 -1.11
CA MET A 201 2.91 14.18 -1.40
C MET A 201 1.55 13.81 -1.99
N PRO A 202 0.40 14.20 -1.40
CA PRO A 202 -0.91 13.99 -1.99
C PRO A 202 -1.07 14.63 -3.37
N LEU A 203 -0.50 15.82 -3.59
CA LEU A 203 -0.57 16.51 -4.88
C LEU A 203 0.24 15.78 -5.95
N ILE A 204 1.45 15.31 -5.64
CA ILE A 204 2.26 14.48 -6.55
C ILE A 204 1.52 13.19 -6.88
N ALA A 205 0.96 12.51 -5.88
CA ALA A 205 0.21 11.27 -6.08
C ALA A 205 -1.02 11.49 -6.98
N PHE A 206 -1.77 12.58 -6.76
CA PHE A 206 -2.91 12.95 -7.60
C PHE A 206 -2.49 13.26 -9.04
N GLY A 207 -1.43 14.04 -9.22
CA GLY A 207 -0.89 14.36 -10.54
C GLY A 207 -0.40 13.12 -11.29
N ALA A 208 0.31 12.22 -10.62
CA ALA A 208 0.76 10.95 -11.18
C ALA A 208 -0.42 10.05 -11.59
N GLN A 209 -1.46 9.97 -10.75
CA GLN A 209 -2.67 9.21 -11.06
C GLN A 209 -3.42 9.79 -12.25
N MET A 210 -3.55 11.11 -12.32
CA MET A 210 -4.19 11.78 -13.46
C MET A 210 -3.43 11.55 -14.76
N LEU A 211 -2.11 11.67 -14.73
CA LEU A 211 -1.24 11.39 -15.89
C LEU A 211 -1.37 9.93 -16.34
N SER A 212 -1.34 8.98 -15.41
CA SER A 212 -1.53 7.55 -15.70
C SER A 212 -2.89 7.27 -16.34
N SER A 213 -3.95 7.91 -15.86
CA SER A 213 -5.30 7.78 -16.42
C SER A 213 -5.38 8.34 -17.83
N LEU A 214 -4.78 9.50 -18.09
CA LEU A 214 -4.73 10.12 -19.42
C LEU A 214 -3.97 9.24 -20.42
N LEU A 215 -2.77 8.76 -20.02
CA LEU A 215 -1.98 7.85 -20.87
C LEU A 215 -2.74 6.56 -21.20
N SER A 216 -3.40 5.97 -20.19
CA SER A 216 -4.22 4.77 -20.39
C SER A 216 -5.38 5.02 -21.36
N SER A 217 -6.05 6.16 -21.25
CA SER A 217 -7.16 6.51 -22.17
C SER A 217 -6.69 6.76 -23.60
N MET A 218 -5.49 7.32 -23.78
CA MET A 218 -4.88 7.53 -25.10
C MET A 218 -4.46 6.21 -25.78
N MET A 219 -3.99 5.22 -24.99
CA MET A 219 -3.59 3.91 -25.52
C MET A 219 -4.78 2.99 -25.83
N GLN A 220 -5.99 3.31 -25.36
CA GLN A 220 -7.20 2.54 -25.61
C GLN A 220 -8.00 3.05 -26.84
N LYS A 221 -7.58 4.15 -27.44
CA LYS A 221 -8.09 4.65 -28.73
C LYS A 221 -7.30 4.04 -29.90
#